data_d3d0804a1bd21dac3bf84139eba00ac2
#
_entry.id   d3d0804a1bd21dac3bf84139eba00ac2
#
_cell.length_a   1.000
_cell.length_b   1.000
_cell.length_c   1.000
_cell.angle_alpha   90.00
_cell.angle_beta   90.00
_cell.angle_gamma   90.00
#
_symmetry.space_group_name_H-M   'P 1'
#
loop_
_entity.id
_entity.type
_entity.pdbx_description
1 polymer ?
#
loop_
_entity_poly.entity_id
_entity_poly.type
_entity_poly.pdbx_seq_one_letter_code
_entity_poly.pdbx_strand_id
1 'polypeptide(L)'
;MKNLFYLFFAFLLVSFSNEKKESETTVSIPLAGNAFSSEHIDGSNTITENGIENWTNAKEFFTVYFKISKPGTFQISVEESVEVFGKSEVEFSINNEVKKATFNTSKKAVSIGTWTIKKEGYVALKIKGVSKSGTQFPSINRLTISSKDFDGKISYVPNNEGNFYHWGRRGPSVHLNYQVPENVNAEWYYNEITIPKNEDKIGSYFMANGFGEGYFGIQVNSATERRILFSVWSPFTTDDPKSIPENQKIKMLKKGENVHTGEFGNEGSGGQSYLKYMWKAGTTYKFLLHGNPQNDNSTNYTAYFYAPELKKWLLIASFNRPQTHTYLKRFHSFLENFVPEQGDLSRRVLFNNQWVCDEKGNWIEINSARFTTDNTGAKGYRMDFAGGLENDSFYLKDGGFFNNFTTPKTIFTRPLNNKKPEINFNTLP
;
A
#
# COMPACT_ATOMS: atom_id res chain seq x y z
N MET A 1 56.20 -37.37 70.32
CA MET A 1 54.78 -37.60 70.16
C MET A 1 54.11 -36.25 69.97
N LYS A 2 53.81 -35.89 68.77
CA LYS A 2 53.12 -34.63 68.38
C LYS A 2 51.88 -35.04 67.61
N ASN A 3 50.71 -34.81 68.21
CA ASN A 3 49.41 -35.01 67.54
C ASN A 3 49.09 -33.82 66.66
N LEU A 4 48.85 -34.06 65.40
CA LEU A 4 48.45 -33.07 64.42
C LEU A 4 46.95 -33.20 64.24
N PHE A 5 46.19 -32.17 64.59
CA PHE A 5 44.75 -32.06 64.40
C PHE A 5 44.49 -31.44 63.00
N TYR A 6 43.84 -32.17 62.12
CA TYR A 6 43.34 -31.64 60.88
C TYR A 6 41.92 -31.12 61.05
N LEU A 7 41.73 -29.79 60.87
CA LEU A 7 40.43 -29.13 60.80
C LEU A 7 39.94 -29.20 59.38
N PHE A 8 38.86 -29.93 59.14
CA PHE A 8 38.16 -29.94 57.86
C PHE A 8 37.21 -28.74 57.83
N PHE A 9 37.49 -27.72 56.98
CA PHE A 9 36.57 -26.62 56.66
C PHE A 9 35.70 -27.06 55.50
N ALA A 10 34.42 -27.36 55.76
CA ALA A 10 33.42 -27.59 54.71
C ALA A 10 32.95 -26.24 54.17
N PHE A 11 33.37 -25.93 52.97
CA PHE A 11 32.83 -24.78 52.21
C PHE A 11 31.46 -25.14 51.63
N LEU A 12 30.38 -24.60 52.24
CA LEU A 12 29.05 -24.62 51.64
C LEU A 12 29.03 -23.60 50.50
N LEU A 13 29.09 -24.10 49.25
CA LEU A 13 28.81 -23.32 48.07
C LEU A 13 27.27 -23.10 47.96
N VAL A 14 26.80 -21.95 48.44
CA VAL A 14 25.45 -21.48 48.18
C VAL A 14 25.42 -20.95 46.75
N SER A 15 24.93 -21.75 45.81
CA SER A 15 24.63 -21.30 44.45
C SER A 15 23.43 -20.36 44.46
N PHE A 16 23.69 -19.07 44.42
CA PHE A 16 22.64 -18.10 44.11
C PHE A 16 22.29 -18.26 42.59
N SER A 17 21.22 -18.94 42.30
CA SER A 17 20.60 -18.85 40.98
C SER A 17 20.02 -17.44 40.85
N ASN A 18 20.71 -16.57 40.15
CA ASN A 18 20.11 -15.33 39.65
C ASN A 18 19.03 -15.72 38.63
N GLU A 19 17.81 -15.95 39.07
CA GLU A 19 16.66 -15.90 38.17
C GLU A 19 16.63 -14.50 37.54
N LYS A 20 17.04 -14.42 36.28
CA LYS A 20 16.81 -13.24 35.44
C LYS A 20 15.30 -13.02 35.42
N LYS A 21 14.82 -12.06 36.20
CA LYS A 21 13.43 -11.62 36.15
C LYS A 21 13.19 -11.16 34.73
N GLU A 22 12.55 -12.00 33.88
CA GLU A 22 12.15 -11.62 32.55
C GLU A 22 11.26 -10.38 32.63
N SER A 23 11.77 -9.27 32.12
CA SER A 23 11.04 -8.00 32.10
C SER A 23 9.90 -8.08 31.12
N GLU A 24 8.69 -7.81 31.56
CA GLU A 24 7.53 -7.67 30.70
C GLU A 24 7.74 -6.46 29.76
N THR A 25 7.66 -6.70 28.46
CA THR A 25 7.75 -5.63 27.44
C THR A 25 6.34 -5.17 27.09
N THR A 26 6.16 -3.87 27.06
CA THR A 26 4.87 -3.22 26.76
C THR A 26 4.99 -2.37 25.49
N VAL A 27 3.99 -2.49 24.61
CA VAL A 27 3.89 -1.73 23.38
C VAL A 27 2.53 -1.04 23.32
N SER A 28 2.52 0.25 22.95
CA SER A 28 1.31 1.06 22.79
C SER A 28 1.03 1.30 21.30
N ILE A 29 -0.10 0.81 20.81
CA ILE A 29 -0.52 0.84 19.40
C ILE A 29 -1.62 1.88 19.22
N PRO A 30 -1.38 3.00 18.51
CA PRO A 30 -2.41 3.98 18.20
C PRO A 30 -3.43 3.42 17.22
N LEU A 31 -4.72 3.60 17.50
CA LEU A 31 -5.77 3.10 16.63
C LEU A 31 -5.92 3.93 15.35
N ALA A 32 -5.59 5.20 15.41
CA ALA A 32 -5.62 6.12 14.26
C ALA A 32 -4.90 5.60 13.01
N GLY A 33 -3.76 4.93 13.20
CA GLY A 33 -2.95 4.38 12.10
C GLY A 33 -3.13 2.87 11.86
N ASN A 34 -3.85 2.15 12.74
CA ASN A 34 -3.87 0.68 12.76
C ASN A 34 -5.27 0.06 12.82
N ALA A 35 -6.33 0.87 12.95
CA ALA A 35 -7.71 0.42 12.95
C ALA A 35 -8.39 0.62 11.60
N PHE A 36 -9.34 -0.28 11.29
CA PHE A 36 -10.18 -0.26 10.09
C PHE A 36 -11.63 -0.50 10.48
N SER A 37 -12.55 0.29 9.90
CA SER A 37 -13.99 0.11 10.07
C SER A 37 -14.53 -0.93 9.09
N SER A 38 -15.50 -1.73 9.54
CA SER A 38 -16.21 -2.68 8.68
C SER A 38 -17.05 -2.04 7.58
N GLU A 39 -17.33 -0.74 7.69
CA GLU A 39 -18.15 0.00 6.72
C GLU A 39 -17.35 0.46 5.49
N HIS A 40 -16.01 0.60 5.61
CA HIS A 40 -15.11 1.03 4.53
C HIS A 40 -15.56 2.31 3.80
N ILE A 41 -16.18 3.25 4.53
CA ILE A 41 -16.72 4.49 3.96
C ILE A 41 -15.58 5.51 3.84
N ASP A 42 -15.30 5.93 2.62
CA ASP A 42 -14.34 6.99 2.33
C ASP A 42 -14.76 8.30 3.01
N GLY A 43 -13.82 8.95 3.71
CA GLY A 43 -14.07 10.15 4.50
C GLY A 43 -14.89 9.93 5.77
N SER A 44 -15.03 8.68 6.25
CA SER A 44 -15.64 8.38 7.55
C SER A 44 -14.91 9.11 8.68
N ASN A 45 -15.67 9.60 9.67
CA ASN A 45 -15.16 10.24 10.88
C ASN A 45 -15.14 9.30 12.11
N THR A 46 -15.30 7.99 11.91
CA THR A 46 -15.25 7.01 13.00
C THR A 46 -13.83 6.57 13.35
N ILE A 47 -12.85 6.81 12.45
CA ILE A 47 -11.42 6.71 12.74
C ILE A 47 -10.78 8.06 12.43
N THR A 48 -10.33 8.73 13.48
CA THR A 48 -9.72 10.06 13.43
C THR A 48 -8.24 9.98 13.81
N GLU A 49 -7.57 11.12 13.89
CA GLU A 49 -6.20 11.19 14.42
C GLU A 49 -6.10 10.78 15.91
N ASN A 50 -7.22 10.78 16.62
CA ASN A 50 -7.31 10.36 18.02
C ASN A 50 -7.64 8.87 18.19
N GLY A 51 -7.97 8.15 17.12
CA GLY A 51 -8.37 6.75 17.16
C GLY A 51 -9.84 6.54 16.78
N ILE A 52 -10.53 5.62 17.47
CA ILE A 52 -11.94 5.35 17.25
C ILE A 52 -12.78 6.38 18.03
N GLU A 53 -13.54 7.17 17.30
CA GLU A 53 -14.45 8.20 17.85
C GLU A 53 -15.80 8.15 17.13
N ASN A 54 -16.76 8.94 17.58
CA ASN A 54 -18.08 9.08 16.93
C ASN A 54 -18.80 7.75 16.65
N TRP A 55 -18.46 6.71 17.40
CA TRP A 55 -19.00 5.37 17.22
C TRP A 55 -20.43 5.26 17.75
N THR A 56 -21.41 5.40 16.89
CA THR A 56 -22.85 5.37 17.24
C THR A 56 -23.55 4.10 16.80
N ASN A 57 -23.09 3.45 15.73
CA ASN A 57 -23.73 2.29 15.13
C ASN A 57 -23.20 0.98 15.74
N ALA A 58 -24.06 0.21 16.41
CA ALA A 58 -23.67 -1.10 17.00
C ALA A 58 -23.36 -2.19 15.95
N LYS A 59 -23.77 -2.00 14.68
CA LYS A 59 -23.44 -2.93 13.60
C LYS A 59 -22.03 -2.71 13.07
N GLU A 60 -21.51 -1.48 13.15
CA GLU A 60 -20.14 -1.16 12.81
C GLU A 60 -19.22 -1.78 13.85
N PHE A 61 -18.16 -2.43 13.37
CA PHE A 61 -17.07 -2.93 14.21
C PHE A 61 -15.75 -2.51 13.61
N PHE A 62 -14.72 -2.51 14.44
CA PHE A 62 -13.37 -2.13 14.03
C PHE A 62 -12.43 -3.33 14.15
N THR A 63 -11.44 -3.39 13.28
CA THR A 63 -10.36 -4.37 13.39
C THR A 63 -9.03 -3.63 13.48
N VAL A 64 -8.26 -3.92 14.52
CA VAL A 64 -6.92 -3.37 14.73
C VAL A 64 -5.91 -4.42 14.32
N TYR A 65 -4.98 -4.05 13.46
CA TYR A 65 -3.95 -4.95 12.96
C TYR A 65 -2.57 -4.56 13.47
N PHE A 66 -1.81 -5.57 13.88
CA PHE A 66 -0.38 -5.48 14.19
C PHE A 66 0.29 -6.82 13.89
N LYS A 67 1.59 -6.82 13.60
CA LYS A 67 2.31 -8.06 13.28
C LYS A 67 3.29 -8.39 14.37
N ILE A 68 3.22 -9.62 14.89
CA ILE A 68 4.16 -10.17 15.87
C ILE A 68 5.21 -11.04 15.20
N SER A 69 6.44 -11.02 15.70
CA SER A 69 7.56 -11.83 15.23
C SER A 69 7.65 -13.21 15.88
N LYS A 70 6.93 -13.42 17.00
CA LYS A 70 6.92 -14.68 17.76
C LYS A 70 5.53 -14.98 18.34
N PRO A 71 5.16 -16.27 18.44
CA PRO A 71 4.04 -16.70 19.27
C PRO A 71 4.24 -16.28 20.73
N GLY A 72 3.16 -16.13 21.46
CA GLY A 72 3.25 -15.78 22.89
C GLY A 72 1.90 -15.54 23.54
N THR A 73 1.95 -15.22 24.82
CA THR A 73 0.79 -14.82 25.61
C THR A 73 0.83 -13.32 25.84
N PHE A 74 -0.24 -12.64 25.41
CA PHE A 74 -0.33 -11.20 25.36
C PHE A 74 -1.49 -10.70 26.20
N GLN A 75 -1.19 -9.84 27.18
CA GLN A 75 -2.20 -9.08 27.89
C GLN A 75 -2.53 -7.82 27.09
N ILE A 76 -3.81 -7.56 26.87
CA ILE A 76 -4.29 -6.39 26.12
C ILE A 76 -5.12 -5.53 27.05
N SER A 77 -4.85 -4.23 27.03
CA SER A 77 -5.62 -3.18 27.69
C SER A 77 -5.85 -2.01 26.74
N VAL A 78 -6.88 -1.23 27.04
CA VAL A 78 -7.10 0.08 26.45
C VAL A 78 -6.57 1.11 27.40
N GLU A 79 -5.62 1.92 26.98
CA GLU A 79 -5.01 2.97 27.80
C GLU A 79 -5.29 4.35 27.21
N GLU A 80 -5.30 5.33 28.11
CA GLU A 80 -5.39 6.76 27.88
C GLU A 80 -6.57 7.23 27.00
N SER A 81 -7.24 8.27 27.46
CA SER A 81 -8.31 8.94 26.72
C SER A 81 -9.47 8.03 26.29
N VAL A 82 -9.89 7.12 27.17
CA VAL A 82 -11.19 6.49 26.99
C VAL A 82 -12.24 7.50 27.45
N GLU A 83 -12.86 8.16 26.48
CA GLU A 83 -14.04 8.98 26.73
C GLU A 83 -15.26 8.09 26.73
N VAL A 84 -16.11 8.24 27.77
CA VAL A 84 -17.26 7.37 27.99
C VAL A 84 -18.56 8.18 27.97
N PHE A 85 -19.46 7.80 27.08
CA PHE A 85 -20.76 8.45 26.86
C PHE A 85 -21.91 7.66 27.52
N GLY A 86 -21.74 7.23 28.77
CA GLY A 86 -22.65 6.35 29.49
C GLY A 86 -22.11 4.93 29.61
N LYS A 87 -22.92 3.99 30.12
CA LYS A 87 -22.50 2.58 30.25
C LYS A 87 -22.53 1.89 28.89
N SER A 88 -21.42 1.24 28.51
CA SER A 88 -21.31 0.43 27.29
C SER A 88 -20.66 -0.92 27.55
N GLU A 89 -21.09 -1.95 26.85
CA GLU A 89 -20.43 -3.25 26.78
C GLU A 89 -19.80 -3.41 25.40
N VAL A 90 -18.51 -3.76 25.34
CA VAL A 90 -17.75 -3.94 24.10
C VAL A 90 -17.07 -5.31 24.13
N GLU A 91 -17.18 -6.02 23.02
CA GLU A 91 -16.47 -7.28 22.76
C GLU A 91 -15.15 -7.03 22.05
N PHE A 92 -14.11 -7.75 22.50
CA PHE A 92 -12.79 -7.81 21.89
C PHE A 92 -12.51 -9.26 21.53
N SER A 93 -12.12 -9.56 20.29
CA SER A 93 -11.86 -10.93 19.87
C SER A 93 -10.64 -11.09 19.00
N ILE A 94 -9.87 -12.16 19.24
CA ILE A 94 -8.77 -12.63 18.39
C ILE A 94 -9.01 -14.11 18.12
N ASN A 95 -9.00 -14.54 16.85
CA ASN A 95 -9.14 -15.95 16.46
C ASN A 95 -10.35 -16.66 17.11
N ASN A 96 -11.51 -16.01 17.18
CA ASN A 96 -12.75 -16.50 17.80
C ASN A 96 -12.73 -16.57 19.35
N GLU A 97 -11.64 -16.27 20.03
CA GLU A 97 -11.64 -16.11 21.48
C GLU A 97 -12.14 -14.69 21.81
N VAL A 98 -13.27 -14.61 22.49
CA VAL A 98 -13.99 -13.36 22.81
C VAL A 98 -13.80 -13.01 24.28
N LYS A 99 -13.53 -11.73 24.55
CA LYS A 99 -13.57 -11.14 25.89
C LYS A 99 -14.42 -9.89 25.87
N LYS A 100 -15.05 -9.59 27.00
CA LYS A 100 -15.95 -8.44 27.14
C LYS A 100 -15.41 -7.46 28.18
N ALA A 101 -15.57 -6.19 27.88
CA ALA A 101 -15.28 -5.13 28.85
C ALA A 101 -16.47 -4.17 28.95
N THR A 102 -16.68 -3.68 30.17
CA THR A 102 -17.69 -2.67 30.46
C THR A 102 -17.01 -1.31 30.67
N PHE A 103 -17.47 -0.33 29.92
CA PHE A 103 -17.07 1.06 30.01
C PHE A 103 -18.22 1.85 30.68
N ASN A 104 -17.99 2.39 31.85
CA ASN A 104 -19.01 3.15 32.61
C ASN A 104 -18.44 4.42 33.27
N THR A 105 -17.13 4.57 33.27
CA THR A 105 -16.44 5.76 33.77
C THR A 105 -15.17 5.92 32.97
N SER A 106 -14.74 7.16 32.74
CA SER A 106 -13.44 7.43 32.11
C SER A 106 -12.34 6.94 33.04
N LYS A 107 -11.63 5.92 32.60
CA LYS A 107 -10.47 5.35 33.30
C LYS A 107 -9.24 5.53 32.43
N LYS A 108 -8.12 5.75 33.07
CA LYS A 108 -6.84 5.87 32.38
C LYS A 108 -6.40 4.56 31.69
N ALA A 109 -6.81 3.41 32.21
CA ALA A 109 -6.57 2.10 31.63
C ALA A 109 -7.74 1.15 31.93
N VAL A 110 -8.14 0.35 30.95
CA VAL A 110 -9.14 -0.71 31.07
C VAL A 110 -8.52 -2.01 30.58
N SER A 111 -8.30 -2.97 31.49
CA SER A 111 -7.83 -4.30 31.11
C SER A 111 -8.92 -5.06 30.36
N ILE A 112 -8.59 -5.59 29.21
CA ILE A 112 -9.53 -6.36 28.37
C ILE A 112 -9.36 -7.86 28.64
N GLY A 113 -8.10 -8.33 28.69
CA GLY A 113 -7.78 -9.73 28.97
C GLY A 113 -6.49 -10.20 28.30
N THR A 114 -6.28 -11.51 28.37
CA THR A 114 -5.06 -12.17 27.90
C THR A 114 -5.39 -13.15 26.78
N TRP A 115 -4.62 -13.15 25.68
CA TRP A 115 -4.74 -14.10 24.57
C TRP A 115 -3.43 -14.82 24.33
N THR A 116 -3.50 -16.12 24.02
CA THR A 116 -2.35 -16.91 23.56
C THR A 116 -2.38 -17.01 22.03
N ILE A 117 -1.41 -16.40 21.38
CA ILE A 117 -1.27 -16.40 19.92
C ILE A 117 -0.22 -17.44 19.52
N LYS A 118 -0.64 -18.47 18.80
CA LYS A 118 0.15 -19.69 18.52
C LYS A 118 1.08 -19.57 17.32
N LYS A 119 0.95 -18.52 16.50
CA LYS A 119 1.75 -18.35 15.26
C LYS A 119 2.19 -16.90 15.14
N GLU A 120 3.40 -16.70 14.63
CA GLU A 120 3.87 -15.40 14.18
C GLU A 120 3.02 -14.85 13.02
N GLY A 121 3.04 -13.55 12.82
CA GLY A 121 2.33 -12.90 11.73
C GLY A 121 1.37 -11.84 12.20
N TYR A 122 0.45 -11.45 11.31
CA TYR A 122 -0.57 -10.45 11.63
C TYR A 122 -1.60 -10.99 12.61
N VAL A 123 -1.89 -10.18 13.61
CA VAL A 123 -2.96 -10.34 14.58
C VAL A 123 -4.06 -9.35 14.23
N ALA A 124 -5.29 -9.84 14.15
CA ALA A 124 -6.48 -9.05 13.95
C ALA A 124 -7.28 -9.04 15.25
N LEU A 125 -7.26 -7.92 15.97
CA LEU A 125 -8.11 -7.70 17.13
C LEU A 125 -9.39 -6.99 16.69
N LYS A 126 -10.52 -7.70 16.74
CA LYS A 126 -11.83 -7.14 16.41
C LYS A 126 -12.45 -6.49 17.65
N ILE A 127 -13.01 -5.30 17.48
CA ILE A 127 -13.68 -4.49 18.51
C ILE A 127 -15.13 -4.28 18.08
N LYS A 128 -16.09 -4.78 18.83
CA LYS A 128 -17.52 -4.74 18.50
C LYS A 128 -18.37 -4.22 19.66
N GLY A 129 -19.23 -3.25 19.39
CA GLY A 129 -20.22 -2.77 20.35
C GLY A 129 -21.31 -3.81 20.59
N VAL A 130 -21.62 -4.07 21.86
CA VAL A 130 -22.69 -4.99 22.26
C VAL A 130 -23.93 -4.22 22.69
N SER A 131 -23.75 -3.31 23.65
CA SER A 131 -24.82 -2.46 24.17
C SER A 131 -24.27 -1.13 24.65
N LYS A 132 -25.12 -0.11 24.65
CA LYS A 132 -24.80 1.20 25.21
C LYS A 132 -26.05 1.84 25.80
N SER A 133 -25.91 2.60 26.88
CA SER A 133 -26.99 3.41 27.48
C SER A 133 -26.92 4.88 27.05
N GLY A 134 -25.78 5.32 26.53
CA GLY A 134 -25.53 6.67 26.03
C GLY A 134 -25.70 6.82 24.53
N THR A 135 -25.34 7.96 24.00
CA THR A 135 -25.44 8.30 22.57
C THR A 135 -24.40 7.54 21.72
N GLN A 136 -23.21 7.27 22.26
CA GLN A 136 -22.09 6.66 21.56
C GLN A 136 -21.49 5.51 22.39
N PHE A 137 -20.76 4.61 21.73
CA PHE A 137 -19.78 3.73 22.36
C PHE A 137 -18.55 4.53 22.83
N PRO A 138 -17.67 3.95 23.66
CA PRO A 138 -16.51 4.68 24.14
C PRO A 138 -15.58 5.06 22.98
N SER A 139 -14.98 6.25 23.06
CA SER A 139 -13.82 6.62 22.23
C SER A 139 -12.59 5.87 22.70
N ILE A 140 -11.84 5.28 21.78
CA ILE A 140 -10.66 4.47 22.08
C ILE A 140 -9.51 4.92 21.18
N ASN A 141 -8.42 5.43 21.77
CA ASN A 141 -7.32 5.93 20.95
C ASN A 141 -6.12 4.97 20.88
N ARG A 142 -5.88 4.13 21.89
CA ARG A 142 -4.74 3.21 21.90
C ARG A 142 -5.09 1.86 22.49
N LEU A 143 -4.36 0.84 22.02
CA LEU A 143 -4.23 -0.45 22.69
C LEU A 143 -2.84 -0.54 23.32
N THR A 144 -2.76 -1.07 24.54
CA THR A 144 -1.49 -1.47 25.16
C THR A 144 -1.44 -2.98 25.20
N ILE A 145 -0.34 -3.51 24.69
CA ILE A 145 -0.07 -4.94 24.62
C ILE A 145 1.18 -5.22 25.43
N SER A 146 1.04 -6.06 26.45
CA SER A 146 2.14 -6.47 27.33
C SER A 146 2.40 -7.97 27.21
N SER A 147 3.67 -8.38 27.20
CA SER A 147 4.07 -9.79 27.17
C SER A 147 5.49 -9.96 27.70
N LYS A 148 5.75 -11.12 28.30
CA LYS A 148 7.10 -11.61 28.60
C LYS A 148 7.76 -12.26 27.40
N ASP A 149 6.95 -12.68 26.40
CA ASP A 149 7.39 -13.38 25.20
C ASP A 149 7.86 -12.42 24.08
N PHE A 150 7.70 -11.10 24.28
CA PHE A 150 8.14 -10.11 23.30
C PHE A 150 9.67 -10.08 23.17
N ASP A 151 10.13 -10.18 21.92
CA ASP A 151 11.50 -9.84 21.55
C ASP A 151 11.65 -8.38 21.05
N GLY A 152 10.64 -7.56 21.27
CA GLY A 152 10.60 -6.15 20.89
C GLY A 152 10.25 -5.88 19.42
N LYS A 153 9.92 -6.90 18.63
CA LYS A 153 9.63 -6.74 17.19
C LYS A 153 8.14 -6.88 16.89
N ILE A 154 7.45 -5.75 16.90
CA ILE A 154 6.07 -5.63 16.42
C ILE A 154 6.05 -4.63 15.27
N SER A 155 5.40 -5.01 14.14
CA SER A 155 5.15 -4.08 13.04
C SER A 155 3.76 -3.47 13.20
N TYR A 156 3.71 -2.16 13.25
CA TYR A 156 2.51 -1.32 13.31
C TYR A 156 2.90 0.12 12.97
N VAL A 157 1.93 0.98 12.76
CA VAL A 157 2.13 2.43 12.57
C VAL A 157 2.24 3.13 13.93
N PRO A 158 3.43 3.60 14.36
CA PRO A 158 3.64 4.02 15.76
C PRO A 158 3.16 5.45 16.07
N ASN A 159 3.14 6.34 15.08
CA ASN A 159 2.78 7.75 15.21
C ASN A 159 2.40 8.38 13.87
N ASN A 160 1.98 9.65 13.89
CA ASN A 160 1.58 10.39 12.69
C ASN A 160 2.72 11.26 12.07
N GLU A 161 3.96 11.06 12.46
CA GLU A 161 5.09 11.76 11.84
C GLU A 161 5.12 11.50 10.34
N GLY A 162 5.17 12.55 9.51
CA GLY A 162 5.08 12.41 8.05
C GLY A 162 3.72 11.89 7.56
N ASN A 163 2.64 12.11 8.30
CA ASN A 163 1.28 11.70 7.98
C ASN A 163 1.11 10.16 7.91
N PHE A 164 1.89 9.40 8.72
CA PHE A 164 1.86 7.94 8.65
C PHE A 164 0.55 7.30 9.13
N TYR A 165 -0.33 8.01 9.84
CA TYR A 165 -1.67 7.48 10.09
C TYR A 165 -2.46 7.32 8.78
N HIS A 166 -2.32 8.27 7.86
CA HIS A 166 -2.90 8.18 6.53
C HIS A 166 -2.19 7.12 5.67
N TRP A 167 -0.86 7.26 5.48
CA TRP A 167 -0.09 6.35 4.62
C TRP A 167 -0.11 4.91 5.10
N GLY A 168 -0.04 4.69 6.42
CA GLY A 168 -0.10 3.36 7.01
C GLY A 168 -1.46 2.69 6.83
N ARG A 169 -2.56 3.43 6.90
CA ARG A 169 -3.89 2.92 6.59
C ARG A 169 -4.11 2.66 5.11
N ARG A 170 -3.51 3.43 4.21
CA ARG A 170 -3.50 3.11 2.77
C ARG A 170 -2.84 1.75 2.50
N GLY A 171 -1.82 1.39 3.25
CA GLY A 171 -0.93 0.28 2.96
C GLY A 171 0.25 0.69 2.08
N PRO A 172 1.26 -0.19 1.91
CA PRO A 172 2.44 0.11 1.11
C PRO A 172 2.14 0.18 -0.38
N SER A 173 2.63 1.20 -1.07
CA SER A 173 2.74 1.18 -2.52
C SER A 173 3.90 0.29 -2.94
N VAL A 174 3.70 -0.56 -3.94
CA VAL A 174 4.68 -1.56 -4.39
C VAL A 174 4.96 -1.44 -5.88
N HIS A 175 6.22 -1.65 -6.27
CA HIS A 175 6.69 -1.33 -7.61
C HIS A 175 7.50 -2.46 -8.23
N LEU A 176 7.45 -2.54 -9.56
CA LEU A 176 8.36 -3.30 -10.42
C LEU A 176 9.17 -2.30 -11.25
N ASN A 177 10.47 -2.20 -10.99
CA ASN A 177 11.39 -1.38 -11.77
C ASN A 177 12.04 -2.26 -12.83
N TYR A 178 11.64 -2.08 -14.09
CA TYR A 178 12.05 -2.91 -15.21
C TYR A 178 13.49 -2.62 -15.63
N GLN A 179 14.21 -3.69 -15.99
CA GLN A 179 15.58 -3.61 -16.45
C GLN A 179 15.59 -3.48 -17.98
N VAL A 180 15.87 -2.30 -18.48
CA VAL A 180 16.08 -2.00 -19.91
C VAL A 180 17.53 -1.53 -20.07
N PRO A 181 18.27 -1.96 -21.12
CA PRO A 181 19.63 -1.48 -21.35
C PRO A 181 19.70 0.05 -21.48
N GLU A 182 20.67 0.68 -20.84
CA GLU A 182 20.80 2.15 -20.76
C GLU A 182 21.03 2.83 -22.12
N ASN A 183 21.59 2.10 -23.09
CA ASN A 183 21.89 2.62 -24.43
C ASN A 183 20.70 2.53 -25.40
N VAL A 184 19.52 2.16 -24.94
CA VAL A 184 18.32 2.08 -25.76
C VAL A 184 17.60 3.43 -25.74
N ASN A 185 17.47 4.05 -26.92
CA ASN A 185 16.61 5.21 -27.13
C ASN A 185 15.16 4.73 -27.34
N ALA A 186 14.50 4.36 -26.22
CA ALA A 186 13.16 3.81 -26.29
C ALA A 186 12.13 4.90 -26.65
N GLU A 187 11.52 4.74 -27.80
CA GLU A 187 10.45 5.63 -28.30
C GLU A 187 9.06 5.12 -27.87
N TRP A 188 8.90 3.79 -27.78
CA TRP A 188 7.65 3.18 -27.38
C TRP A 188 7.83 2.25 -26.18
N TYR A 189 6.81 2.23 -25.31
CA TYR A 189 6.71 1.32 -24.17
C TYR A 189 5.34 0.64 -24.17
N TYR A 190 5.35 -0.68 -24.27
CA TYR A 190 4.18 -1.54 -24.29
C TYR A 190 4.11 -2.39 -23.02
N ASN A 191 2.91 -2.56 -22.46
CA ASN A 191 2.63 -3.42 -21.33
C ASN A 191 1.22 -4.00 -21.41
N GLU A 192 1.02 -5.17 -20.85
CA GLU A 192 -0.30 -5.78 -20.66
C GLU A 192 -0.54 -5.99 -19.17
N ILE A 193 -1.75 -5.66 -18.69
CA ILE A 193 -2.12 -5.92 -17.30
C ILE A 193 -3.42 -6.71 -17.20
N THR A 194 -3.49 -7.56 -16.17
CA THR A 194 -4.68 -8.31 -15.82
C THR A 194 -4.93 -8.19 -14.31
N ILE A 195 -6.06 -7.64 -13.94
CA ILE A 195 -6.50 -7.62 -12.55
C ILE A 195 -7.34 -8.88 -12.31
N PRO A 196 -6.94 -9.82 -11.42
CA PRO A 196 -7.73 -10.99 -11.12
C PRO A 196 -9.12 -10.61 -10.58
N LYS A 197 -10.09 -11.48 -10.78
CA LYS A 197 -11.45 -11.27 -10.23
C LYS A 197 -11.39 -11.13 -8.72
N ASN A 198 -12.15 -10.19 -8.17
CA ASN A 198 -12.23 -9.81 -6.76
C ASN A 198 -10.99 -9.12 -6.18
N GLU A 199 -9.99 -8.76 -7.00
CA GLU A 199 -8.81 -7.99 -6.57
C GLU A 199 -8.91 -6.50 -6.99
N ASP A 200 -10.00 -6.11 -7.63
CA ASP A 200 -10.33 -4.78 -8.11
C ASP A 200 -11.06 -3.95 -7.04
N LYS A 201 -10.44 -3.80 -5.88
CA LYS A 201 -11.01 -3.05 -4.75
C LYS A 201 -11.08 -1.55 -5.05
N ILE A 202 -12.09 -0.87 -4.48
CA ILE A 202 -12.18 0.60 -4.54
C ILE A 202 -10.90 1.21 -3.95
N GLY A 203 -10.46 2.32 -4.50
CA GLY A 203 -9.22 3.00 -4.11
C GLY A 203 -7.96 2.40 -4.75
N SER A 204 -8.07 1.41 -5.64
CA SER A 204 -6.90 0.82 -6.29
C SER A 204 -6.44 1.61 -7.50
N TYR A 205 -5.12 1.81 -7.62
CA TYR A 205 -4.46 2.25 -8.83
C TYR A 205 -3.46 1.18 -9.30
N PHE A 206 -3.73 0.65 -10.48
CA PHE A 206 -2.90 -0.32 -11.19
C PHE A 206 -2.18 0.42 -12.32
N MET A 207 -0.97 0.91 -12.06
CA MET A 207 -0.18 1.61 -13.07
C MET A 207 0.55 0.62 -13.96
N ALA A 208 0.23 0.63 -15.25
CA ALA A 208 0.85 -0.21 -16.25
C ALA A 208 2.21 0.34 -16.69
N ASN A 209 2.23 1.60 -17.16
CA ASN A 209 3.39 2.23 -17.75
C ASN A 209 3.79 3.47 -16.95
N GLY A 210 4.68 3.31 -15.98
CA GLY A 210 5.41 4.39 -15.34
C GLY A 210 6.69 4.70 -16.11
N PHE A 211 7.03 5.96 -16.22
CA PHE A 211 8.23 6.44 -16.88
C PHE A 211 8.79 7.66 -16.14
N GLY A 212 9.91 8.19 -16.58
CA GLY A 212 10.59 9.28 -15.88
C GLY A 212 9.75 10.54 -15.66
N GLU A 213 8.86 10.83 -16.58
CA GLU A 213 8.12 12.08 -16.67
C GLU A 213 6.61 11.94 -16.42
N GLY A 214 6.12 10.71 -16.12
CA GLY A 214 4.68 10.52 -15.93
C GLY A 214 4.26 9.08 -15.67
N TYR A 215 2.96 8.86 -15.72
CA TYR A 215 2.33 7.57 -15.39
C TYR A 215 1.06 7.32 -16.20
N PHE A 216 0.80 6.03 -16.49
CA PHE A 216 -0.32 5.57 -17.28
C PHE A 216 -0.85 4.24 -16.74
N GLY A 217 -2.14 4.15 -16.41
CA GLY A 217 -2.74 2.95 -15.83
C GLY A 217 -4.26 3.05 -15.65
N ILE A 218 -4.81 2.20 -14.79
CA ILE A 218 -6.24 2.12 -14.51
C ILE A 218 -6.56 2.20 -13.02
N GLN A 219 -7.70 2.80 -12.70
CA GLN A 219 -8.16 3.00 -11.32
C GLN A 219 -9.56 2.43 -11.09
N VAL A 220 -9.85 2.09 -9.82
CA VAL A 220 -11.19 1.84 -9.30
C VAL A 220 -11.55 2.99 -8.35
N ASN A 221 -12.34 3.94 -8.82
CA ASN A 221 -12.65 5.15 -8.06
C ASN A 221 -13.90 4.97 -7.18
N SER A 222 -14.87 4.15 -7.63
CA SER A 222 -16.06 3.79 -6.87
C SER A 222 -16.68 2.50 -7.40
N ALA A 223 -17.78 2.06 -6.82
CA ALA A 223 -18.56 0.94 -7.36
C ALA A 223 -19.07 1.17 -8.80
N THR A 224 -19.22 2.42 -9.20
CA THR A 224 -19.80 2.84 -10.50
C THR A 224 -18.85 3.65 -11.37
N GLU A 225 -17.61 3.89 -10.91
CA GLU A 225 -16.62 4.64 -11.69
C GLU A 225 -15.26 3.96 -11.69
N ARG A 226 -14.74 3.71 -12.90
CA ARG A 226 -13.38 3.27 -13.18
C ARG A 226 -12.77 4.20 -14.21
N ARG A 227 -11.46 4.40 -14.11
CA ARG A 227 -10.75 5.33 -15.00
C ARG A 227 -9.56 4.66 -15.68
N ILE A 228 -9.26 5.16 -16.87
CA ILE A 228 -7.96 5.03 -17.51
C ILE A 228 -7.30 6.38 -17.34
N LEU A 229 -6.17 6.43 -16.66
CA LEU A 229 -5.50 7.67 -16.22
C LEU A 229 -4.13 7.79 -16.86
N PHE A 230 -3.86 8.93 -17.50
CA PHE A 230 -2.54 9.28 -18.03
C PHE A 230 -2.18 10.72 -17.63
N SER A 231 -0.99 10.88 -17.04
CA SER A 231 -0.51 12.17 -16.56
C SER A 231 0.98 12.36 -16.84
N VAL A 232 1.38 13.61 -17.02
CA VAL A 232 2.77 14.02 -17.25
C VAL A 232 3.12 15.15 -16.27
N TRP A 233 4.20 14.96 -15.48
CA TRP A 233 4.68 16.00 -14.55
C TRP A 233 5.27 17.17 -15.31
N SER A 234 5.03 18.39 -14.80
CA SER A 234 5.76 19.60 -15.18
C SER A 234 7.27 19.42 -14.92
N PRO A 235 8.16 20.05 -15.69
CA PRO A 235 9.57 20.17 -15.30
C PRO A 235 9.78 21.04 -14.04
N PHE A 236 8.81 21.87 -13.68
CA PHE A 236 8.81 22.67 -12.46
C PHE A 236 8.30 21.86 -11.27
N THR A 237 9.13 21.73 -10.23
CA THR A 237 8.77 20.99 -9.02
C THR A 237 7.90 21.83 -8.10
N THR A 238 6.64 21.49 -7.99
CA THR A 238 5.66 22.13 -7.10
C THR A 238 4.46 21.21 -6.87
N ASP A 239 3.78 21.36 -5.75
CA ASP A 239 2.51 20.70 -5.46
C ASP A 239 1.28 21.55 -5.85
N ASP A 240 1.49 22.85 -6.16
CA ASP A 240 0.45 23.75 -6.64
C ASP A 240 0.58 23.98 -8.15
N PRO A 241 -0.34 23.44 -8.97
CA PRO A 241 -0.30 23.60 -10.43
C PRO A 241 -0.41 25.05 -10.88
N LYS A 242 -1.01 25.93 -10.07
CA LYS A 242 -1.13 27.35 -10.38
C LYS A 242 0.19 28.12 -10.28
N SER A 243 1.16 27.58 -9.54
CA SER A 243 2.50 28.16 -9.40
C SER A 243 3.45 27.84 -10.56
N ILE A 244 3.04 26.94 -11.50
CA ILE A 244 3.88 26.56 -12.63
C ILE A 244 4.06 27.73 -13.59
N PRO A 245 5.32 28.16 -13.91
CA PRO A 245 5.58 29.17 -14.92
C PRO A 245 5.03 28.78 -16.30
N GLU A 246 4.53 29.73 -17.07
CA GLU A 246 3.86 29.48 -18.36
C GLU A 246 4.73 28.67 -19.33
N ASN A 247 6.04 28.93 -19.36
CA ASN A 247 7.00 28.21 -20.22
C ASN A 247 7.37 26.81 -19.69
N GLN A 248 6.82 26.39 -18.54
CA GLN A 248 7.01 25.05 -17.95
C GLN A 248 5.69 24.28 -17.80
N LYS A 249 4.58 24.86 -18.21
CA LYS A 249 3.29 24.16 -18.23
C LYS A 249 3.25 23.05 -19.29
N ILE A 250 2.64 21.94 -18.90
CA ILE A 250 2.32 20.88 -19.85
C ILE A 250 1.27 21.36 -20.83
N LYS A 251 1.51 21.17 -22.12
CA LYS A 251 0.57 21.54 -23.20
C LYS A 251 -0.14 20.29 -23.72
N MET A 252 -1.46 20.32 -23.72
CA MET A 252 -2.25 19.26 -24.36
C MET A 252 -2.22 19.46 -25.88
N LEU A 253 -1.76 18.46 -26.62
CA LEU A 253 -1.71 18.46 -28.07
C LEU A 253 -2.97 17.85 -28.70
N LYS A 254 -3.39 16.69 -28.14
CA LYS A 254 -4.56 15.94 -28.62
C LYS A 254 -5.15 15.13 -27.46
N LYS A 255 -6.46 14.95 -27.46
CA LYS A 255 -7.15 14.03 -26.55
C LYS A 255 -8.13 13.13 -27.30
N GLY A 256 -8.39 11.97 -26.72
CA GLY A 256 -9.39 11.05 -27.22
C GLY A 256 -10.82 11.54 -26.96
N GLU A 257 -11.76 10.89 -27.62
CA GLU A 257 -13.19 11.13 -27.40
C GLU A 257 -13.55 10.82 -25.93
N ASN A 258 -14.38 11.67 -25.31
CA ASN A 258 -14.84 11.57 -23.92
C ASN A 258 -13.72 11.58 -22.88
N VAL A 259 -12.48 11.92 -23.21
CA VAL A 259 -11.38 12.08 -22.27
C VAL A 259 -11.50 13.43 -21.57
N HIS A 260 -11.47 13.39 -20.25
CA HIS A 260 -11.36 14.55 -19.38
C HIS A 260 -9.90 14.95 -19.26
N THR A 261 -9.62 16.26 -19.30
CA THR A 261 -8.27 16.81 -19.17
C THR A 261 -8.27 17.94 -18.14
N GLY A 262 -7.16 18.10 -17.47
CA GLY A 262 -6.97 19.12 -16.43
C GLY A 262 -5.52 19.17 -15.96
N GLU A 263 -5.34 19.76 -14.79
CA GLU A 263 -4.08 19.80 -14.06
C GLU A 263 -4.23 19.01 -12.75
N PHE A 264 -3.13 18.48 -12.24
CA PHE A 264 -3.09 17.85 -10.92
C PHE A 264 -2.03 18.51 -10.03
N GLY A 265 -2.18 18.34 -8.71
CA GLY A 265 -1.27 18.84 -7.67
C GLY A 265 -1.21 17.86 -6.48
N ASN A 266 -0.57 18.31 -5.39
CA ASN A 266 -0.38 17.61 -4.10
C ASN A 266 0.68 16.48 -4.09
N GLU A 267 1.07 15.93 -5.23
CA GLU A 267 2.14 14.92 -5.38
C GLU A 267 3.00 15.28 -6.60
N GLY A 268 3.58 16.49 -6.59
CA GLY A 268 4.02 17.15 -7.80
C GLY A 268 2.83 17.69 -8.58
N SER A 269 3.06 18.36 -9.71
CA SER A 269 1.98 18.91 -10.54
C SER A 269 2.30 18.80 -12.02
N GLY A 270 1.26 18.84 -12.85
CA GLY A 270 1.38 18.70 -14.30
C GLY A 270 0.04 18.54 -15.00
N GLY A 271 0.10 18.02 -16.22
CA GLY A 271 -1.07 17.73 -17.05
C GLY A 271 -1.68 16.38 -16.70
N GLN A 272 -3.00 16.35 -16.53
CA GLN A 272 -3.77 15.15 -16.24
C GLN A 272 -4.79 14.87 -17.33
N SER A 273 -4.99 13.59 -17.63
CA SER A 273 -6.11 13.14 -18.45
C SER A 273 -6.69 11.84 -17.90
N TYR A 274 -7.98 11.65 -18.00
CA TYR A 274 -8.62 10.36 -17.74
C TYR A 274 -9.85 10.12 -18.61
N LEU A 275 -10.05 8.85 -18.95
CA LEU A 275 -11.26 8.34 -19.58
C LEU A 275 -12.04 7.52 -18.55
N LYS A 276 -13.33 7.86 -18.33
CA LYS A 276 -14.25 6.98 -17.59
C LYS A 276 -14.56 5.77 -18.47
N TYR A 277 -14.07 4.62 -18.04
CA TYR A 277 -14.21 3.35 -18.76
C TYR A 277 -14.37 2.22 -17.75
N MET A 278 -15.50 1.51 -17.80
CA MET A 278 -15.82 0.41 -16.89
C MET A 278 -15.08 -0.87 -17.29
N TRP A 279 -13.75 -0.84 -17.19
CA TRP A 279 -12.91 -2.01 -17.44
C TRP A 279 -13.24 -3.15 -16.44
N LYS A 280 -12.97 -4.40 -16.83
CA LYS A 280 -13.42 -5.60 -16.11
C LYS A 280 -12.26 -6.39 -15.55
N ALA A 281 -12.36 -6.79 -14.29
CA ALA A 281 -11.44 -7.75 -13.69
C ALA A 281 -11.51 -9.09 -14.43
N GLY A 282 -10.38 -9.78 -14.57
CA GLY A 282 -10.21 -10.99 -15.36
C GLY A 282 -9.97 -10.75 -16.85
N THR A 283 -9.98 -9.49 -17.30
CA THR A 283 -9.67 -9.11 -18.70
C THR A 283 -8.27 -8.53 -18.77
N THR A 284 -7.51 -8.92 -19.80
CA THR A 284 -6.18 -8.35 -20.08
C THR A 284 -6.33 -7.11 -20.95
N TYR A 285 -5.84 -5.98 -20.46
CA TYR A 285 -5.80 -4.71 -21.18
C TYR A 285 -4.37 -4.39 -21.61
N LYS A 286 -4.22 -3.69 -22.78
CA LYS A 286 -2.92 -3.34 -23.34
C LYS A 286 -2.71 -1.83 -23.29
N PHE A 287 -1.51 -1.46 -22.94
CA PHE A 287 -1.07 -0.08 -22.78
C PHE A 287 0.11 0.18 -23.71
N LEU A 288 0.04 1.26 -24.46
CA LEU A 288 1.10 1.69 -25.36
C LEU A 288 1.39 3.16 -25.11
N LEU A 289 2.62 3.47 -24.75
CA LEU A 289 3.10 4.82 -24.51
C LEU A 289 4.14 5.18 -25.57
N HIS A 290 4.00 6.35 -26.16
CA HIS A 290 4.95 6.95 -27.10
C HIS A 290 5.64 8.14 -26.45
N GLY A 291 6.96 8.22 -26.50
CA GLY A 291 7.76 9.35 -26.08
C GLY A 291 8.66 9.83 -27.21
N ASN A 292 8.35 10.98 -27.80
CA ASN A 292 9.03 11.49 -28.99
C ASN A 292 9.68 12.85 -28.69
N PRO A 293 11.04 12.90 -28.54
CA PRO A 293 11.78 14.16 -28.40
C PRO A 293 11.60 15.06 -29.61
N GLN A 294 11.43 16.37 -29.37
CA GLN A 294 11.24 17.38 -30.41
C GLN A 294 12.47 18.28 -30.49
N ASN A 295 12.66 18.95 -31.67
CA ASN A 295 13.82 19.81 -31.91
C ASN A 295 13.80 21.12 -31.10
N ASP A 296 12.67 21.49 -30.48
CA ASP A 296 12.47 22.70 -29.67
C ASP A 296 12.77 22.50 -28.18
N ASN A 297 13.53 21.47 -27.81
CA ASN A 297 13.80 21.10 -26.43
C ASN A 297 12.53 20.73 -25.64
N SER A 298 11.59 20.07 -26.32
CA SER A 298 10.41 19.47 -25.68
C SER A 298 10.32 17.98 -26.01
N THR A 299 9.41 17.27 -25.34
CA THR A 299 9.07 15.87 -25.66
C THR A 299 7.57 15.70 -25.68
N ASN A 300 7.06 15.05 -26.72
CA ASN A 300 5.68 14.67 -26.82
C ASN A 300 5.46 13.28 -26.23
N TYR A 301 4.52 13.17 -25.28
CA TYR A 301 4.12 11.90 -24.68
C TYR A 301 2.68 11.59 -25.06
N THR A 302 2.45 10.43 -25.69
CA THR A 302 1.12 10.02 -26.17
C THR A 302 0.76 8.65 -25.63
N ALA A 303 -0.41 8.53 -25.01
CA ALA A 303 -0.89 7.30 -24.40
C ALA A 303 -2.06 6.70 -25.18
N TYR A 304 -1.96 5.40 -25.50
CA TYR A 304 -2.99 4.62 -26.18
C TYR A 304 -3.37 3.41 -25.32
N PHE A 305 -4.67 3.18 -25.20
CA PHE A 305 -5.26 2.08 -24.46
C PHE A 305 -6.00 1.15 -25.40
N TYR A 306 -5.70 -0.15 -25.39
CA TYR A 306 -6.45 -1.13 -26.15
C TYR A 306 -7.59 -1.71 -25.33
N ALA A 307 -8.81 -1.50 -25.81
CA ALA A 307 -10.04 -2.04 -25.23
C ALA A 307 -10.42 -3.34 -25.99
N PRO A 308 -10.21 -4.53 -25.41
CA PRO A 308 -10.49 -5.78 -26.11
C PRO A 308 -11.97 -5.96 -26.41
N GLU A 309 -12.86 -5.38 -25.61
CA GLU A 309 -14.30 -5.38 -25.84
C GLU A 309 -14.68 -4.61 -27.13
N LEU A 310 -13.91 -3.57 -27.45
CA LEU A 310 -14.10 -2.74 -28.64
C LEU A 310 -13.18 -3.15 -29.78
N LYS A 311 -12.22 -4.05 -29.54
CA LYS A 311 -11.20 -4.52 -30.49
C LYS A 311 -10.43 -3.36 -31.16
N LYS A 312 -10.21 -2.26 -30.43
CA LYS A 312 -9.53 -1.07 -30.96
C LYS A 312 -8.66 -0.36 -29.93
N TRP A 313 -7.67 0.36 -30.44
CA TRP A 313 -6.91 1.33 -29.65
C TRP A 313 -7.73 2.61 -29.47
N LEU A 314 -7.69 3.15 -28.26
CA LEU A 314 -8.26 4.44 -27.89
C LEU A 314 -7.09 5.39 -27.59
N LEU A 315 -7.09 6.58 -28.16
CA LEU A 315 -6.23 7.66 -27.71
C LEU A 315 -6.71 8.11 -26.34
N ILE A 316 -5.82 8.21 -25.37
CA ILE A 316 -6.13 8.88 -24.11
C ILE A 316 -5.75 10.35 -24.24
N ALA A 317 -4.48 10.68 -24.26
CA ALA A 317 -4.04 12.04 -24.54
C ALA A 317 -2.63 12.06 -25.15
N SER A 318 -2.31 13.20 -25.75
CA SER A 318 -0.95 13.57 -26.14
C SER A 318 -0.60 14.89 -25.47
N PHE A 319 0.50 14.89 -24.69
CA PHE A 319 1.01 16.05 -23.99
C PHE A 319 2.40 16.42 -24.51
N ASN A 320 2.66 17.72 -24.65
CA ASN A 320 4.00 18.24 -24.85
C ASN A 320 4.55 18.71 -23.48
N ARG A 321 5.70 18.17 -23.12
CA ARG A 321 6.46 18.58 -21.92
C ARG A 321 7.62 19.47 -22.35
N PRO A 322 7.59 20.76 -22.02
CA PRO A 322 8.66 21.68 -22.36
C PRO A 322 9.95 21.41 -21.54
N GLN A 323 11.05 22.02 -21.94
CA GLN A 323 12.36 21.91 -21.27
C GLN A 323 12.78 20.45 -21.03
N THR A 324 12.44 19.58 -21.98
CA THR A 324 12.67 18.14 -21.89
C THR A 324 13.01 17.61 -23.28
N HIS A 325 14.21 17.08 -23.45
CA HIS A 325 14.61 16.42 -24.69
C HIS A 325 15.14 15.03 -24.35
N THR A 326 14.22 14.03 -24.27
CA THR A 326 14.58 12.67 -23.85
C THR A 326 13.65 11.63 -24.45
N TYR A 327 14.19 10.47 -24.76
CA TYR A 327 13.42 9.24 -24.97
C TYR A 327 12.84 8.73 -23.66
N LEU A 328 11.94 7.74 -23.71
CA LEU A 328 11.38 7.09 -22.53
C LEU A 328 12.47 6.41 -21.71
N LYS A 329 12.39 6.54 -20.39
CA LYS A 329 13.30 5.95 -19.41
C LYS A 329 12.62 5.69 -18.07
N ARG A 330 13.32 4.99 -17.14
CA ARG A 330 12.79 4.64 -15.82
C ARG A 330 11.50 3.83 -15.88
N PHE A 331 11.48 2.81 -16.71
CA PHE A 331 10.31 1.95 -16.92
C PHE A 331 9.94 1.24 -15.63
N HIS A 332 8.69 1.39 -15.21
CA HIS A 332 8.20 0.74 -14.00
C HIS A 332 6.68 0.54 -14.05
N SER A 333 6.20 -0.31 -13.16
CA SER A 333 4.78 -0.47 -12.86
C SER A 333 4.59 -0.39 -11.35
N PHE A 334 3.40 -0.02 -10.89
CA PHE A 334 3.08 -0.10 -9.47
C PHE A 334 1.64 -0.56 -9.21
N LEU A 335 1.43 -0.93 -7.95
CA LEU A 335 0.13 -1.13 -7.34
C LEU A 335 0.06 -0.29 -6.07
N GLU A 336 -0.99 0.50 -5.92
CA GLU A 336 -1.27 1.23 -4.70
C GLU A 336 -2.77 1.31 -4.40
N ASN A 337 -3.06 1.54 -3.12
CA ASN A 337 -4.35 1.98 -2.64
C ASN A 337 -4.30 3.49 -2.35
N PHE A 338 -5.27 4.27 -2.82
CA PHE A 338 -5.34 5.71 -2.54
C PHE A 338 -6.47 6.10 -1.56
N VAL A 339 -7.21 5.09 -1.01
CA VAL A 339 -8.28 5.30 -0.01
C VAL A 339 -7.90 4.60 1.30
N PRO A 340 -7.53 5.33 2.36
CA PRO A 340 -7.11 4.74 3.64
C PRO A 340 -8.09 3.76 4.26
N GLU A 341 -9.39 3.99 4.10
CA GLU A 341 -10.49 3.16 4.61
C GLU A 341 -10.57 1.78 3.95
N GLN A 342 -9.84 1.59 2.84
CA GLN A 342 -9.80 0.34 2.06
C GLN A 342 -8.48 -0.43 2.23
N GLY A 343 -7.58 0.02 3.12
CA GLY A 343 -6.22 -0.53 3.20
C GLY A 343 -6.10 -1.90 3.87
N ASP A 344 -7.18 -2.39 4.48
CA ASP A 344 -7.28 -3.76 5.00
C ASP A 344 -7.77 -4.78 3.94
N LEU A 345 -8.07 -4.32 2.72
CA LEU A 345 -8.50 -5.17 1.62
C LEU A 345 -7.33 -5.51 0.70
N SER A 346 -7.19 -6.79 0.35
CA SER A 346 -6.15 -7.26 -0.57
C SER A 346 -6.41 -6.82 -2.01
N ARG A 347 -5.34 -6.43 -2.70
CA ARG A 347 -5.28 -6.06 -4.11
C ARG A 347 -4.20 -6.84 -4.80
N ARG A 348 -4.42 -7.18 -6.07
CA ARG A 348 -3.43 -7.88 -6.87
C ARG A 348 -3.54 -7.53 -8.35
N VAL A 349 -2.42 -7.52 -9.05
CA VAL A 349 -2.34 -7.32 -10.49
C VAL A 349 -1.25 -8.20 -11.09
N LEU A 350 -1.50 -8.69 -12.31
CA LEU A 350 -0.54 -9.37 -13.16
C LEU A 350 -0.07 -8.42 -14.25
N PHE A 351 1.23 -8.39 -14.50
CA PHE A 351 1.87 -7.62 -15.56
C PHE A 351 2.47 -8.60 -16.57
N ASN A 352 1.98 -8.53 -17.80
CA ASN A 352 2.33 -9.47 -18.87
C ASN A 352 3.00 -8.71 -20.02
N ASN A 353 3.84 -9.39 -20.76
CA ASN A 353 4.29 -8.99 -22.10
C ASN A 353 4.81 -7.55 -22.21
N GLN A 354 5.84 -7.21 -21.40
CA GLN A 354 6.47 -5.90 -21.42
C GLN A 354 7.50 -5.79 -22.53
N TRP A 355 7.44 -4.71 -23.31
CA TRP A 355 8.36 -4.42 -24.42
C TRP A 355 8.67 -2.94 -24.51
N VAL A 356 9.87 -2.62 -24.97
CA VAL A 356 10.21 -1.29 -25.51
C VAL A 356 10.58 -1.40 -26.97
N CYS A 357 10.32 -0.33 -27.75
CA CYS A 357 10.77 -0.23 -29.11
C CYS A 357 11.66 1.01 -29.25
N ASP A 358 12.82 0.86 -29.83
CA ASP A 358 13.75 1.96 -30.04
C ASP A 358 13.34 2.84 -31.24
N GLU A 359 14.06 3.95 -31.45
CA GLU A 359 13.87 4.90 -32.54
C GLU A 359 14.12 4.30 -33.94
N LYS A 360 14.70 3.09 -34.01
CA LYS A 360 14.96 2.35 -35.26
C LYS A 360 13.91 1.28 -35.54
N GLY A 361 12.91 1.14 -34.64
CA GLY A 361 11.87 0.13 -34.76
C GLY A 361 12.26 -1.26 -34.22
N ASN A 362 13.35 -1.39 -33.49
CA ASN A 362 13.73 -2.65 -32.86
C ASN A 362 12.97 -2.85 -31.56
N TRP A 363 12.28 -3.95 -31.43
CA TRP A 363 11.57 -4.35 -30.21
C TRP A 363 12.45 -5.16 -29.28
N ILE A 364 12.49 -4.78 -28.02
CA ILE A 364 13.25 -5.42 -26.94
C ILE A 364 12.27 -5.88 -25.88
N GLU A 365 12.26 -7.19 -25.59
CA GLU A 365 11.42 -7.75 -24.52
C GLU A 365 12.02 -7.45 -23.15
N ILE A 366 11.18 -7.01 -22.24
CA ILE A 366 11.56 -6.78 -20.84
C ILE A 366 11.16 -8.02 -20.05
N ASN A 367 12.14 -8.74 -19.53
CA ASN A 367 11.92 -9.97 -18.78
C ASN A 367 12.46 -9.95 -17.36
N SER A 368 13.01 -8.82 -16.91
CA SER A 368 13.57 -8.65 -15.56
C SER A 368 13.05 -7.38 -14.90
N ALA A 369 12.69 -7.49 -13.61
CA ALA A 369 12.21 -6.38 -12.81
C ALA A 369 12.74 -6.47 -11.38
N ARG A 370 13.09 -5.33 -10.79
CA ARG A 370 13.46 -5.18 -9.38
C ARG A 370 12.24 -4.70 -8.58
N PHE A 371 11.87 -5.47 -7.57
CA PHE A 371 10.80 -5.14 -6.64
C PHE A 371 11.22 -4.06 -5.65
N THR A 372 10.36 -3.07 -5.39
CA THR A 372 10.54 -2.05 -4.36
C THR A 372 9.21 -1.73 -3.68
N THR A 373 9.28 -1.02 -2.56
CA THR A 373 8.13 -0.50 -1.81
C THR A 373 8.38 0.95 -1.41
N ASP A 374 7.34 1.65 -1.01
CA ASP A 374 7.41 2.99 -0.44
C ASP A 374 7.97 3.00 1.00
N ASN A 375 7.93 4.18 1.65
CA ASN A 375 8.40 4.35 3.01
C ASN A 375 7.58 3.56 4.04
N THR A 376 6.30 3.30 3.79
CA THR A 376 5.43 2.53 4.70
C THR A 376 5.94 1.10 4.86
N GLY A 377 6.26 0.46 3.72
CA GLY A 377 6.87 -0.85 3.70
C GLY A 377 8.33 -0.84 4.13
N ALA A 378 9.13 0.14 3.68
CA ALA A 378 10.55 0.25 3.99
C ALA A 378 10.84 0.43 5.49
N LYS A 379 9.97 1.14 6.23
CA LYS A 379 10.03 1.30 7.68
C LYS A 379 9.51 0.07 8.45
N GLY A 380 8.88 -0.90 7.76
CA GLY A 380 8.29 -2.07 8.39
C GLY A 380 7.01 -1.79 9.16
N TYR A 381 6.34 -0.66 8.90
CA TYR A 381 5.07 -0.32 9.52
C TYR A 381 3.94 -1.22 9.04
N ARG A 382 3.96 -1.56 7.74
CA ARG A 382 3.10 -2.53 7.08
C ARG A 382 3.99 -3.51 6.32
N MET A 383 3.72 -4.80 6.44
CA MET A 383 4.51 -5.89 5.83
C MET A 383 3.65 -6.79 4.94
N ASP A 384 2.44 -6.36 4.60
CA ASP A 384 1.49 -7.07 3.76
C ASP A 384 1.58 -6.59 2.31
N PHE A 385 2.77 -6.80 1.73
CA PHE A 385 3.10 -6.48 0.35
C PHE A 385 3.95 -7.57 -0.29
N ALA A 386 3.73 -7.83 -1.56
CA ALA A 386 4.49 -8.84 -2.29
C ALA A 386 4.61 -8.51 -3.78
N GLY A 387 5.65 -9.05 -4.39
CA GLY A 387 5.84 -9.16 -5.83
C GLY A 387 6.51 -10.47 -6.16
N GLY A 388 6.42 -10.89 -7.40
CA GLY A 388 7.01 -12.16 -7.84
C GLY A 388 6.65 -12.51 -9.28
N LEU A 389 6.76 -13.80 -9.58
CA LEU A 389 6.35 -14.39 -10.85
C LEU A 389 5.20 -15.36 -10.64
N GLU A 390 4.26 -15.36 -11.58
CA GLU A 390 3.18 -16.33 -11.70
C GLU A 390 2.91 -16.58 -13.18
N ASN A 391 3.03 -17.84 -13.62
CA ASN A 391 2.78 -18.26 -15.01
C ASN A 391 3.44 -17.31 -16.05
N ASP A 392 4.71 -17.04 -15.92
CA ASP A 392 5.50 -16.14 -16.78
C ASP A 392 5.10 -14.65 -16.74
N SER A 393 4.24 -14.27 -15.80
CA SER A 393 3.87 -12.88 -15.55
C SER A 393 4.51 -12.38 -14.26
N PHE A 394 4.87 -11.11 -14.23
CA PHE A 394 5.14 -10.45 -12.95
C PHE A 394 3.83 -10.20 -12.22
N TYR A 395 3.84 -10.22 -10.89
CA TYR A 395 2.70 -9.75 -10.11
C TYR A 395 3.13 -8.77 -9.02
N LEU A 396 2.19 -7.93 -8.62
CA LEU A 396 2.23 -7.16 -7.38
C LEU A 396 0.99 -7.47 -6.56
N LYS A 397 1.15 -7.44 -5.23
CA LYS A 397 0.08 -7.64 -4.25
C LYS A 397 0.29 -6.70 -3.07
N ASP A 398 -0.78 -6.07 -2.58
CA ASP A 398 -0.78 -5.11 -1.49
C ASP A 398 -2.06 -5.20 -0.65
N GLY A 399 -1.94 -4.89 0.65
CA GLY A 399 -3.04 -4.84 1.61
C GLY A 399 -3.58 -6.22 2.03
N GLY A 400 -4.55 -6.22 2.95
CA GLY A 400 -5.20 -7.44 3.42
C GLY A 400 -4.45 -8.19 4.52
N PHE A 401 -3.40 -7.63 5.07
CA PHE A 401 -2.66 -8.15 6.24
C PHE A 401 -2.20 -9.60 6.12
N PHE A 402 -1.77 -10.01 4.92
CA PHE A 402 -1.15 -11.33 4.72
C PHE A 402 0.30 -11.38 5.26
N ASN A 403 0.81 -12.59 5.52
CA ASN A 403 2.09 -12.76 6.22
C ASN A 403 3.31 -12.92 5.31
N ASN A 404 3.13 -13.38 4.08
CA ASN A 404 4.23 -13.67 3.15
C ASN A 404 4.60 -12.43 2.34
N PHE A 405 5.50 -11.61 2.88
CA PHE A 405 6.00 -10.43 2.17
C PHE A 405 7.21 -10.76 1.28
N THR A 406 7.41 -9.96 0.24
CA THR A 406 8.60 -10.02 -0.61
C THR A 406 9.64 -9.03 -0.13
N THR A 407 10.89 -9.49 0.05
CA THR A 407 11.99 -8.62 0.46
C THR A 407 12.23 -7.54 -0.61
N PRO A 408 12.22 -6.24 -0.25
CA PRO A 408 12.55 -5.17 -1.18
C PRO A 408 13.93 -5.36 -1.83
N LYS A 409 14.06 -4.92 -3.07
CA LYS A 409 15.22 -5.09 -3.96
C LYS A 409 15.40 -6.50 -4.55
N THR A 410 14.50 -7.46 -4.28
CA THR A 410 14.48 -8.73 -5.00
C THR A 410 14.33 -8.50 -6.50
N ILE A 411 15.14 -9.20 -7.30
CA ILE A 411 15.05 -9.18 -8.75
C ILE A 411 14.34 -10.44 -9.22
N PHE A 412 13.33 -10.27 -10.06
CA PHE A 412 12.63 -11.35 -10.73
C PHE A 412 12.99 -11.36 -12.21
N THR A 413 13.27 -12.55 -12.74
CA THR A 413 13.54 -12.75 -14.16
C THR A 413 12.64 -13.88 -14.66
N ARG A 414 11.79 -13.59 -15.63
CA ARG A 414 10.96 -14.57 -16.31
C ARG A 414 11.62 -15.04 -17.61
N PRO A 415 11.24 -16.22 -18.14
CA PRO A 415 11.63 -16.60 -19.49
C PRO A 415 11.18 -15.56 -20.53
N LEU A 416 11.95 -15.42 -21.62
CA LEU A 416 11.49 -14.67 -22.78
C LEU A 416 10.32 -15.42 -23.44
N ASN A 417 9.25 -14.72 -23.72
CA ASN A 417 8.09 -15.31 -24.40
C ASN A 417 8.13 -15.12 -25.92
N ASN A 418 8.96 -14.18 -26.41
CA ASN A 418 9.14 -13.82 -27.80
C ASN A 418 7.82 -13.41 -28.52
N LYS A 419 6.82 -12.97 -27.76
CA LYS A 419 5.51 -12.54 -28.28
C LYS A 419 5.52 -11.03 -28.50
N LYS A 420 6.32 -10.59 -29.47
CA LYS A 420 6.36 -9.17 -29.86
C LYS A 420 4.95 -8.62 -30.12
N PRO A 421 4.59 -7.42 -29.61
CA PRO A 421 3.30 -6.82 -29.88
C PRO A 421 3.13 -6.51 -31.37
N GLU A 422 1.99 -6.90 -31.92
CA GLU A 422 1.59 -6.57 -33.29
C GLU A 422 0.83 -5.24 -33.27
N ILE A 423 1.55 -4.17 -33.61
CA ILE A 423 0.99 -2.81 -33.61
C ILE A 423 1.20 -2.20 -35.00
N ASN A 424 0.11 -1.82 -35.63
CA ASN A 424 0.17 -0.98 -36.82
C ASN A 424 0.11 0.50 -36.37
N PHE A 425 1.26 1.13 -36.28
CA PHE A 425 1.38 2.52 -35.83
C PHE A 425 0.60 3.51 -36.72
N ASN A 426 0.43 3.20 -38.06
CA ASN A 426 -0.29 4.06 -38.97
C ASN A 426 -1.80 4.07 -38.73
N THR A 427 -2.31 3.12 -37.93
CA THR A 427 -3.76 3.02 -37.63
C THR A 427 -4.10 3.46 -36.20
N LEU A 428 -3.12 3.95 -35.43
CA LEU A 428 -3.36 4.52 -34.13
C LEU A 428 -4.16 5.82 -34.24
N PRO A 429 -5.16 6.06 -33.35
CA PRO A 429 -6.05 7.23 -33.44
C PRO A 429 -5.39 8.57 -33.14
#